data_0ca3015e74fa234d52f2db761559eba6
#
_entry.id   0ca3015e74fa234d52f2db761559eba6
#
_cell.length_a   1.000
_cell.length_b   1.000
_cell.length_c   1.000
_cell.angle_alpha   90.00
_cell.angle_beta   90.00
_cell.angle_gamma   90.00
#
_symmetry.space_group_name_H-M   'P 1'
#
loop_
_entity.id
_entity.type
_entity.pdbx_description
1 polymer ?
#
loop_
_entity_poly.entity_id
_entity_poly.type
_entity_poly.pdbx_seq_one_letter_code
_entity_poly.pdbx_strand_id
1 'polypeptide(L)'
;MLNGSHPYADGRMHDEVNRVGGKLTHLDRMWNYAAGVHHPQARFPDHGISLVPPKSALWLDSHGKRIGPRPLVTGFDTHEICKAICQTEDQYSWQVLNRKIALKEVAVSGSEHNPSFRD
;
A
#
# COMPACT_ATOMS: atom_id res chain seq x y z
N MET A 1 8.64 -4.08 5.74
CA MET A 1 7.85 -3.48 4.63
C MET A 1 7.42 -4.60 3.71
N LEU A 2 6.14 -4.65 3.32
CA LEU A 2 5.66 -5.71 2.41
C LEU A 2 6.02 -5.38 0.96
N ASN A 3 6.32 -6.40 0.17
CA ASN A 3 6.67 -6.28 -1.23
C ASN A 3 5.55 -6.88 -2.11
N GLY A 4 4.91 -6.05 -2.92
CA GLY A 4 3.92 -6.47 -3.92
C GLY A 4 4.47 -6.54 -5.35
N SER A 5 5.75 -6.24 -5.54
CA SER A 5 6.39 -6.27 -6.84
C SER A 5 6.73 -7.69 -7.29
N HIS A 6 6.93 -7.85 -8.60
CA HIS A 6 7.39 -9.10 -9.14
C HIS A 6 8.81 -9.45 -8.62
N PRO A 7 9.06 -10.68 -8.13
CA PRO A 7 10.34 -11.03 -7.50
C PRO A 7 11.55 -10.98 -8.46
N TYR A 8 11.30 -11.01 -9.75
CA TYR A 8 12.35 -10.92 -10.80
C TYR A 8 12.45 -9.52 -11.43
N ALA A 9 11.89 -8.50 -10.80
CA ALA A 9 12.09 -7.11 -11.21
C ALA A 9 13.49 -6.65 -10.76
N ASP A 10 14.51 -7.06 -11.51
CA ASP A 10 15.95 -6.95 -11.17
C ASP A 10 16.65 -5.78 -11.86
N GLY A 11 15.92 -4.93 -12.56
CA GLY A 11 16.49 -3.77 -13.26
C GLY A 11 17.02 -4.01 -14.67
N ARG A 12 17.11 -5.26 -15.15
CA ARG A 12 17.65 -5.57 -16.49
C ARG A 12 16.97 -4.79 -17.62
N MET A 13 15.67 -4.57 -17.53
CA MET A 13 14.96 -3.75 -18.53
C MET A 13 15.43 -2.28 -18.52
N HIS A 14 15.80 -1.76 -17.36
CA HIS A 14 16.39 -0.44 -17.26
C HIS A 14 17.76 -0.38 -17.97
N ASP A 15 18.58 -1.41 -17.79
CA ASP A 15 19.88 -1.52 -18.45
C ASP A 15 19.70 -1.58 -19.99
N GLU A 16 18.74 -2.35 -20.49
CA GLU A 16 18.46 -2.44 -21.91
C GLU A 16 17.95 -1.10 -22.48
N VAL A 17 17.08 -0.40 -21.76
CA VAL A 17 16.64 0.95 -22.15
C VAL A 17 17.82 1.92 -22.26
N ASN A 18 18.71 1.89 -21.28
CA ASN A 18 19.92 2.73 -21.27
C ASN A 18 20.86 2.37 -22.43
N ARG A 19 21.03 1.07 -22.70
CA ARG A 19 21.89 0.58 -23.79
C ARG A 19 21.46 1.04 -25.18
N VAL A 20 20.16 1.21 -25.41
CA VAL A 20 19.62 1.72 -26.71
C VAL A 20 19.48 3.24 -26.72
N GLY A 21 20.06 3.94 -25.78
CA GLY A 21 20.06 5.42 -25.72
C GLY A 21 18.87 6.04 -25.02
N GLY A 22 18.01 5.24 -24.38
CA GLY A 22 16.95 5.75 -23.51
C GLY A 22 17.51 6.37 -22.24
N LYS A 23 16.84 7.39 -21.72
CA LYS A 23 17.23 8.06 -20.48
C LYS A 23 16.37 7.59 -19.31
N LEU A 24 17.01 7.07 -18.26
CA LEU A 24 16.37 6.71 -17.01
C LEU A 24 16.36 7.92 -16.07
N THR A 25 15.23 8.19 -15.44
CA THR A 25 15.07 9.27 -14.46
C THR A 25 14.31 8.78 -13.24
N HIS A 26 14.50 9.45 -12.10
CA HIS A 26 13.77 9.19 -10.88
C HIS A 26 13.87 7.74 -10.35
N LEU A 27 15.04 7.10 -10.51
CA LEU A 27 15.30 5.76 -9.97
C LEU A 27 15.25 5.70 -8.43
N ASP A 28 15.27 6.86 -7.79
CA ASP A 28 15.07 7.07 -6.35
C ASP A 28 13.59 7.09 -5.94
N ARG A 29 12.67 7.04 -6.91
CA ARG A 29 11.23 7.09 -6.64
C ARG A 29 10.63 5.71 -6.62
N MET A 30 9.84 5.46 -5.60
CA MET A 30 9.12 4.20 -5.43
C MET A 30 7.62 4.49 -5.23
N TRP A 31 6.79 3.65 -5.80
CA TRP A 31 5.36 3.72 -5.54
C TRP A 31 5.03 2.93 -4.27
N ASN A 32 4.64 3.66 -3.24
CA ASN A 32 4.25 3.09 -1.96
C ASN A 32 2.75 3.14 -1.77
N TYR A 33 2.22 2.08 -1.15
CA TYR A 33 0.85 2.01 -0.70
C TYR A 33 0.82 2.03 0.83
N ALA A 34 -0.07 2.85 1.40
CA ALA A 34 -0.17 3.01 2.83
C ALA A 34 -0.88 1.85 3.53
N ALA A 35 -1.68 1.10 2.80
CA ALA A 35 -2.40 -0.06 3.30
C ALA A 35 -1.92 -1.31 2.58
N GLY A 36 -1.43 -2.28 3.34
CA GLY A 36 -0.95 -3.55 2.82
C GLY A 36 -1.13 -4.64 3.87
N VAL A 37 -1.41 -5.85 3.39
CA VAL A 37 -1.49 -7.06 4.20
C VAL A 37 -0.63 -8.14 3.60
N HIS A 38 -0.22 -9.11 4.41
CA HIS A 38 0.49 -10.28 3.91
C HIS A 38 -0.36 -11.03 2.89
N HIS A 39 0.26 -11.46 1.80
CA HIS A 39 -0.42 -12.23 0.76
C HIS A 39 -0.86 -13.59 1.35
N PRO A 40 -2.13 -14.01 1.23
CA PRO A 40 -2.63 -15.27 1.81
C PRO A 40 -1.93 -16.50 1.23
N GLN A 41 -1.40 -16.40 0.02
CA GLN A 41 -0.61 -17.42 -0.66
C GLN A 41 0.77 -16.84 -1.01
N ALA A 42 1.54 -16.47 0.01
CA ALA A 42 2.84 -15.86 -0.18
C ALA A 42 3.77 -16.76 -1.02
N ARG A 43 4.40 -16.19 -2.04
CA ARG A 43 5.35 -16.88 -2.94
C ARG A 43 6.80 -16.60 -2.60
N PHE A 44 7.05 -15.61 -1.74
CA PHE A 44 8.37 -15.19 -1.26
C PHE A 44 8.21 -14.47 0.08
N PRO A 45 9.29 -14.30 0.86
CA PRO A 45 9.25 -13.56 2.12
C PRO A 45 8.69 -12.14 1.92
N ASP A 46 7.89 -11.69 2.88
CA ASP A 46 7.25 -10.36 2.87
C ASP A 46 6.35 -10.06 1.67
N HIS A 47 5.90 -11.11 0.96
CA HIS A 47 4.94 -10.94 -0.12
C HIS A 47 3.65 -10.32 0.42
N GLY A 48 3.28 -9.16 -0.14
CA GLY A 48 2.13 -8.38 0.28
C GLY A 48 1.14 -8.10 -0.83
N ILE A 49 -0.07 -7.79 -0.42
CA ILE A 49 -1.12 -7.25 -1.28
C ILE A 49 -1.46 -5.85 -0.79
N SER A 50 -1.55 -4.91 -1.71
CA SER A 50 -2.04 -3.57 -1.38
C SER A 50 -3.56 -3.55 -1.29
N LEU A 51 -4.06 -2.83 -0.31
CA LEU A 51 -5.47 -2.52 -0.17
C LEU A 51 -5.74 -1.10 -0.67
N VAL A 52 -6.90 -0.89 -1.23
CA VAL A 52 -7.43 0.46 -1.44
C VAL A 52 -8.00 0.93 -0.10
N PRO A 53 -7.38 1.91 0.57
CA PRO A 53 -7.84 2.32 1.88
C PRO A 53 -9.21 2.98 1.80
N PRO A 54 -10.15 2.59 2.67
CA PRO A 54 -11.46 3.20 2.70
C PRO A 54 -11.41 4.65 3.17
N LYS A 55 -12.13 5.52 2.50
CA LYS A 55 -12.17 6.97 2.80
C LYS A 55 -12.68 7.29 4.19
N SER A 56 -13.56 6.44 4.71
CA SER A 56 -14.22 6.62 6.01
C SER A 56 -13.54 5.87 7.15
N ALA A 57 -12.37 5.27 6.92
CA ALA A 57 -11.63 4.57 7.97
C ALA A 57 -11.07 5.52 9.01
N LEU A 58 -11.09 5.09 10.26
CA LEU A 58 -10.33 5.74 11.33
C LEU A 58 -8.94 5.10 11.38
N TRP A 59 -7.91 5.91 11.23
CA TRP A 59 -6.53 5.47 11.29
C TRP A 59 -5.94 5.70 12.68
N LEU A 60 -5.41 4.63 13.27
CA LEU A 60 -4.80 4.64 14.60
C LEU A 60 -3.36 4.13 14.52
N ASP A 61 -2.50 4.64 15.38
CA ASP A 61 -1.16 4.10 15.60
C ASP A 61 -1.21 2.81 16.44
N SER A 62 -0.05 2.24 16.78
CA SER A 62 0.08 1.03 17.60
C SER A 62 -0.51 1.19 19.01
N HIS A 63 -0.58 2.42 19.53
CA HIS A 63 -1.13 2.74 20.85
C HIS A 63 -2.64 3.06 20.80
N GLY A 64 -3.28 2.94 19.64
CA GLY A 64 -4.69 3.28 19.48
C GLY A 64 -4.98 4.77 19.39
N LYS A 65 -3.96 5.61 19.25
CA LYS A 65 -4.12 7.05 19.08
C LYS A 65 -4.35 7.38 17.61
N ARG A 66 -5.29 8.28 17.37
CA ARG A 66 -5.59 8.74 16.00
C ARG A 66 -4.36 9.38 15.35
N ILE A 67 -4.02 8.93 14.15
CA ILE A 67 -2.96 9.50 13.33
C ILE A 67 -3.49 10.77 12.66
N GLY A 68 -2.82 11.89 12.94
CA GLY A 68 -3.08 13.20 12.34
C GLY A 68 -4.34 13.91 12.83
N PRO A 69 -4.42 15.24 12.62
CA PRO A 69 -5.62 16.03 12.90
C PRO A 69 -6.68 15.96 11.80
N ARG A 70 -6.32 15.47 10.61
CA ARG A 70 -7.18 15.35 9.43
C ARG A 70 -7.41 13.90 9.09
N PRO A 71 -8.51 13.56 8.35
CA PRO A 71 -8.60 12.27 7.69
C PRO A 71 -7.34 12.08 6.83
N LEU A 72 -6.60 10.99 7.02
CA LEU A 72 -5.40 10.70 6.23
C LEU A 72 -5.74 10.40 4.77
N VAL A 73 -6.92 9.91 4.53
CA VAL A 73 -7.37 9.59 3.18
C VAL A 73 -8.01 10.83 2.57
N THR A 74 -7.22 11.61 1.87
CA THR A 74 -7.68 12.73 1.04
C THR A 74 -7.47 12.37 -0.43
N GLY A 75 -8.41 11.63 -1.01
CA GLY A 75 -8.29 11.20 -2.40
C GLY A 75 -7.19 10.11 -2.57
N PHE A 76 -6.25 10.33 -3.48
CA PHE A 76 -5.19 9.38 -3.82
C PHE A 76 -3.79 9.81 -3.34
N ASP A 77 -3.69 10.67 -2.33
CA ASP A 77 -2.39 11.07 -1.81
C ASP A 77 -1.79 9.99 -0.89
N THR A 78 -1.30 8.92 -1.52
CA THR A 78 -0.64 7.82 -0.83
C THR A 78 0.68 8.25 -0.21
N HIS A 79 1.33 9.28 -0.72
CA HIS A 79 2.61 9.77 -0.20
C HIS A 79 2.45 10.39 1.19
N GLU A 80 1.47 11.28 1.38
CA GLU A 80 1.19 11.89 2.68
C GLU A 80 0.75 10.87 3.72
N ILE A 81 -0.04 9.86 3.32
CA ILE A 81 -0.46 8.78 4.21
C ILE A 81 0.74 7.94 4.64
N CYS A 82 1.58 7.51 3.70
CA CYS A 82 2.80 6.75 3.99
C CYS A 82 3.72 7.54 4.91
N LYS A 83 3.93 8.83 4.64
CA LYS A 83 4.75 9.71 5.48
C LYS A 83 4.22 9.79 6.91
N ALA A 84 2.92 9.98 7.08
CA ALA A 84 2.30 10.05 8.40
C ALA A 84 2.46 8.73 9.18
N ILE A 85 2.30 7.58 8.52
CA ILE A 85 2.49 6.27 9.15
C ILE A 85 3.96 6.03 9.49
N CYS A 86 4.89 6.37 8.60
CA CYS A 86 6.33 6.23 8.86
C CYS A 86 6.85 7.12 10.01
N GLN A 87 6.09 8.14 10.40
CA GLN A 87 6.39 9.00 11.55
C GLN A 87 5.88 8.44 12.89
N THR A 88 5.06 7.38 12.86
CA THR A 88 4.66 6.67 14.09
C THR A 88 5.79 5.78 14.59
N GLU A 89 5.79 5.49 15.90
CA GLU A 89 6.85 4.71 16.54
C GLU A 89 7.10 3.35 15.87
N ASP A 90 6.03 2.60 15.60
CA ASP A 90 6.12 1.24 15.04
C ASP A 90 5.96 1.21 13.52
N GLN A 91 5.78 2.34 12.86
CA GLN A 91 5.70 2.48 11.40
C GLN A 91 4.62 1.60 10.74
N TYR A 92 3.55 1.33 11.47
CA TYR A 92 2.33 0.72 10.95
C TYR A 92 1.09 1.39 11.52
N SER A 93 -0.06 1.06 10.99
CA SER A 93 -1.33 1.64 11.42
C SER A 93 -2.44 0.60 11.48
N TRP A 94 -3.44 0.89 12.30
CA TRP A 94 -4.69 0.16 12.34
C TRP A 94 -5.78 0.95 11.63
N GLN A 95 -6.58 0.26 10.83
CA GLN A 95 -7.78 0.84 10.24
C GLN A 95 -9.01 0.29 10.94
N VAL A 96 -9.74 1.17 11.62
CA VAL A 96 -10.99 0.80 12.28
C VAL A 96 -12.15 1.05 11.32
N LEU A 97 -12.87 -0.02 11.01
CA LEU A 97 -13.94 -0.06 10.04
C LEU A 97 -15.23 -0.56 10.71
N ASN A 98 -16.36 -0.08 10.25
CA ASN A 98 -17.62 -0.78 10.47
C ASN A 98 -17.98 -1.63 9.24
N ARG A 99 -18.98 -2.51 9.39
CA ARG A 99 -19.40 -3.42 8.31
C ARG A 99 -19.78 -2.69 7.02
N LYS A 100 -20.43 -1.53 7.12
CA LYS A 100 -20.84 -0.73 5.96
C LYS A 100 -19.63 -0.21 5.18
N ILE A 101 -18.63 0.30 5.89
CA ILE A 101 -17.37 0.78 5.29
C ILE A 101 -16.63 -0.39 4.65
N ALA A 102 -16.48 -1.50 5.38
CA ALA A 102 -15.80 -2.68 4.87
C ALA A 102 -16.41 -3.19 3.56
N LEU A 103 -17.72 -3.31 3.48
CA LEU A 103 -18.40 -3.83 2.30
C LEU A 103 -18.45 -2.86 1.10
N LYS A 104 -18.39 -1.55 1.37
CA LYS A 104 -18.60 -0.54 0.32
C LYS A 104 -17.33 0.16 -0.16
N GLU A 105 -16.33 0.28 0.70
CA GLU A 105 -15.19 1.14 0.46
C GLU A 105 -13.86 0.38 0.39
N VAL A 106 -13.76 -0.81 1.00
CA VAL A 106 -12.54 -1.62 0.95
C VAL A 106 -12.47 -2.37 -0.37
N ALA A 107 -11.32 -2.35 -0.98
CA ALA A 107 -11.00 -3.18 -2.14
C ALA A 107 -9.55 -3.66 -2.04
N VAL A 108 -9.29 -4.82 -2.60
CA VAL A 108 -7.95 -5.34 -2.78
C VAL A 108 -7.43 -4.83 -4.12
N SER A 109 -6.23 -4.31 -4.15
CA SER A 109 -5.56 -3.94 -5.38
C SER A 109 -5.10 -5.22 -6.08
N GLY A 110 -5.66 -5.48 -7.22
CA GLY A 110 -5.55 -6.77 -7.89
C GLY A 110 -6.90 -7.50 -7.86
N SER A 111 -7.51 -7.59 -9.02
CA SER A 111 -8.91 -7.97 -9.17
C SER A 111 -9.24 -9.41 -8.76
N GLU A 112 -8.27 -10.31 -8.75
CA GLU A 112 -8.48 -11.73 -8.47
C GLU A 112 -8.96 -12.04 -7.05
N HIS A 113 -8.66 -11.15 -6.10
CA HIS A 113 -9.04 -11.33 -4.69
C HIS A 113 -10.34 -10.59 -4.31
N ASN A 114 -10.83 -9.68 -5.16
CA ASN A 114 -11.99 -8.87 -4.83
C ASN A 114 -13.31 -9.66 -4.75
N PRO A 115 -13.57 -10.68 -5.57
CA PRO A 115 -14.79 -11.47 -5.44
C PRO A 115 -14.90 -12.16 -4.09
N SER A 116 -13.84 -12.82 -3.64
CA SER A 116 -13.82 -13.55 -2.37
C SER A 116 -13.86 -12.65 -1.13
N PHE A 117 -13.54 -11.38 -1.29
CA PHE A 117 -13.55 -10.41 -0.20
C PHE A 117 -14.95 -9.86 0.10
N ARG A 118 -15.88 -9.96 -0.84
CA ARG A 118 -17.24 -9.44 -0.73
C ARG A 118 -18.28 -10.47 -0.30
N ASP A 119 -17.93 -11.74 -0.42
CA ASP A 119 -18.73 -12.91 -0.01
C ASP A 119 -18.44 -13.27 1.45
#